data_76f8e2835ffc5ba628ad85e0020f17a4
#
_entry.id   76f8e2835ffc5ba628ad85e0020f17a4
#
_cell.length_a   1.000
_cell.length_b   1.000
_cell.length_c   1.000
_cell.angle_alpha   90.00
_cell.angle_beta   90.00
_cell.angle_gamma   90.00
#
_symmetry.space_group_name_H-M   'P 1'
#
loop_
_entity.id
_entity.type
_entity.pdbx_description
1 polymer ?
#
loop_
_entity_poly.entity_id
_entity_poly.type
_entity_poly.pdbx_seq_one_letter_code
_entity_poly.pdbx_strand_id
1 'polypeptide(L)'
;MVKLIRHILLLTLLGLLFSATASGQGGFVEIDTTFSKKVQVRPTEHLLGVRYSYEMTGVHFAPDLKAERVNTYKNFALLYTYYHNLWDVWSYFGIQFGAKYCQYGFTSYYNIDNMDQTLTAVEIPLVTQLKLDVGRHLRFMLDIGGFGGYRIDTTNPKGFDEFDQRWDYGALGGGGFALKFHPFELHFEVLYQYSLAFLYHPEKLSTEWWLYSYPNRLSFNVGLHFNFD
;
A
#
# COMPACT_ATOMS: atom_id res chain seq x y z
N MET A 1 3.36 22.48 18.54
CA MET A 1 2.13 22.73 17.77
C MET A 1 1.81 21.62 16.79
N VAL A 2 2.72 21.16 15.93
CA VAL A 2 2.49 20.08 14.93
C VAL A 2 2.07 18.74 15.58
N LYS A 3 2.67 18.34 16.70
CA LYS A 3 2.29 17.08 17.40
C LYS A 3 0.85 17.11 17.92
N LEU A 4 0.37 18.25 18.40
CA LEU A 4 -1.01 18.39 18.92
C LEU A 4 -2.04 18.27 17.80
N ILE A 5 -1.79 18.89 16.64
CA ILE A 5 -2.66 18.84 15.47
C ILE A 5 -2.78 17.40 14.96
N ARG A 6 -1.69 16.64 14.96
CA ARG A 6 -1.68 15.24 14.53
C ARG A 6 -2.51 14.32 15.45
N HIS A 7 -2.49 14.57 16.76
CA HIS A 7 -3.31 13.81 17.71
C HIS A 7 -4.79 14.16 17.62
N ILE A 8 -5.10 15.44 17.39
CA ILE A 8 -6.48 15.88 17.20
C ILE A 8 -7.07 15.28 15.92
N LEU A 9 -6.31 15.25 14.82
CA LEU A 9 -6.74 14.67 13.54
C LEU A 9 -6.96 13.15 13.65
N LEU A 10 -6.12 12.46 14.42
CA LEU A 10 -6.27 11.02 14.67
C LEU A 10 -7.49 10.70 15.53
N LEU A 11 -7.75 11.52 16.55
CA LEU A 11 -8.91 11.39 17.44
C LEU A 11 -10.21 11.72 16.72
N THR A 12 -10.24 12.72 15.83
CA THR A 12 -11.43 13.04 15.02
C THR A 12 -11.73 11.96 13.99
N LEU A 13 -10.71 11.37 13.36
CA LEU A 13 -10.87 10.25 12.44
C LEU A 13 -11.41 9.01 13.16
N LEU A 14 -10.88 8.70 14.35
CA LEU A 14 -11.38 7.61 15.21
C LEU A 14 -12.81 7.89 15.66
N GLY A 15 -13.14 9.11 16.05
CA GLY A 15 -14.48 9.53 16.46
C GLY A 15 -15.52 9.41 15.35
N LEU A 16 -15.14 9.71 14.10
CA LEU A 16 -16.00 9.53 12.93
C LEU A 16 -16.26 8.04 12.61
N LEU A 17 -15.29 7.18 12.83
CA LEU A 17 -15.46 5.73 12.67
C LEU A 17 -16.41 5.15 13.74
N PHE A 18 -16.37 5.66 14.98
CA PHE A 18 -17.27 5.21 16.05
C PHE A 18 -18.66 5.82 15.97
N SER A 19 -18.83 7.03 15.45
CA SER A 19 -20.17 7.66 15.33
C SER A 19 -21.04 7.01 14.26
N ALA A 20 -20.43 6.38 13.24
CA ALA A 20 -21.17 5.62 12.23
C ALA A 20 -21.82 4.34 12.78
N THR A 21 -21.36 3.84 13.92
CA THR A 21 -21.93 2.63 14.57
C THR A 21 -22.96 2.92 15.63
N ALA A 22 -23.09 4.17 16.10
CA ALA A 22 -23.95 4.54 17.24
C ALA A 22 -25.40 4.94 16.86
N SER A 23 -25.72 5.09 15.58
CA SER A 23 -27.08 5.50 15.14
C SER A 23 -28.05 4.32 14.94
N GLY A 24 -27.76 3.15 15.48
CA GLY A 24 -28.55 1.92 15.33
C GLY A 24 -29.34 1.45 16.57
N GLN A 25 -29.37 2.22 17.68
CA GLN A 25 -30.09 1.77 18.87
C GLN A 25 -31.11 2.82 19.32
N GLY A 26 -32.35 2.60 18.94
CA GLY A 26 -33.48 3.38 19.47
C GLY A 26 -34.81 3.02 18.83
N GLY A 27 -35.45 1.96 19.30
CA GLY A 27 -36.83 1.65 18.93
C GLY A 27 -37.09 0.16 19.08
N PHE A 28 -37.74 -0.24 20.18
CA PHE A 28 -38.44 -1.51 20.26
C PHE A 28 -39.58 -1.45 19.25
N VAL A 29 -39.37 -2.05 18.08
CA VAL A 29 -40.43 -2.33 17.12
C VAL A 29 -40.74 -3.80 17.26
N GLU A 30 -42.00 -4.10 17.52
CA GLU A 30 -42.60 -5.43 17.48
C GLU A 30 -42.12 -6.14 16.21
N ILE A 31 -41.48 -7.28 16.41
CA ILE A 31 -40.92 -8.09 15.29
C ILE A 31 -42.12 -8.77 14.61
N ASP A 32 -42.58 -8.17 13.55
CA ASP A 32 -43.45 -8.84 12.58
C ASP A 32 -42.59 -9.89 11.86
N THR A 33 -42.81 -11.16 12.22
CA THR A 33 -42.01 -12.33 11.80
C THR A 33 -42.18 -12.70 10.34
N THR A 34 -42.81 -11.87 9.53
CA THR A 34 -43.10 -12.14 8.10
C THR A 34 -42.08 -11.51 7.12
N PHE A 35 -41.15 -10.69 7.57
CA PHE A 35 -40.09 -10.19 6.71
C PHE A 35 -38.86 -11.08 6.77
N SER A 36 -38.89 -12.19 6.03
CA SER A 36 -37.68 -12.83 5.53
C SER A 36 -36.99 -11.82 4.60
N LYS A 37 -36.16 -10.94 5.19
CA LYS A 37 -35.27 -10.08 4.44
C LYS A 37 -34.35 -11.03 3.69
N LYS A 38 -34.59 -11.26 2.40
CA LYS A 38 -33.64 -11.96 1.52
C LYS A 38 -32.33 -11.22 1.72
N VAL A 39 -31.42 -11.82 2.47
CA VAL A 39 -30.04 -11.38 2.52
C VAL A 39 -29.57 -11.44 1.07
N GLN A 40 -29.44 -10.30 0.41
CA GLN A 40 -28.84 -10.24 -0.90
C GLN A 40 -27.37 -10.58 -0.68
N VAL A 41 -27.06 -11.86 -0.84
CA VAL A 41 -25.69 -12.35 -0.93
C VAL A 41 -25.08 -11.61 -2.11
N ARG A 42 -24.23 -10.63 -1.86
CA ARG A 42 -23.52 -9.96 -2.94
C ARG A 42 -22.58 -10.97 -3.56
N PRO A 43 -22.53 -11.08 -4.88
CA PRO A 43 -21.65 -12.01 -5.54
C PRO A 43 -20.20 -11.72 -5.17
N THR A 44 -19.38 -12.76 -5.16
CA THR A 44 -17.94 -12.65 -5.13
C THR A 44 -17.47 -11.90 -6.37
N GLU A 45 -16.53 -11.01 -6.24
CA GLU A 45 -15.98 -10.27 -7.39
C GLU A 45 -14.51 -10.66 -7.59
N HIS A 46 -14.16 -10.92 -8.85
CA HIS A 46 -12.82 -11.25 -9.29
C HIS A 46 -12.28 -10.20 -10.25
N LEU A 47 -11.23 -9.51 -9.88
CA LEU A 47 -10.63 -8.48 -10.72
C LEU A 47 -9.18 -8.82 -11.06
N LEU A 48 -8.84 -8.73 -12.34
CA LEU A 48 -7.46 -8.75 -12.81
C LEU A 48 -7.12 -7.36 -13.34
N GLY A 49 -6.02 -6.78 -12.86
CA GLY A 49 -5.67 -5.42 -13.23
C GLY A 49 -4.19 -5.22 -13.49
N VAL A 50 -3.91 -4.19 -14.27
CA VAL A 50 -2.59 -3.63 -14.44
C VAL A 50 -2.54 -2.27 -13.76
N ARG A 51 -1.46 -1.99 -13.04
CA ARG A 51 -1.26 -0.75 -12.31
C ARG A 51 0.07 -0.12 -12.69
N TYR A 52 0.04 1.17 -12.94
CA TYR A 52 1.20 2.03 -13.07
C TYR A 52 1.34 2.88 -11.81
N SER A 53 2.57 3.10 -11.37
CA SER A 53 2.84 3.88 -10.16
C SER A 53 3.92 4.93 -10.41
N TYR A 54 3.64 6.16 -9.98
CA TYR A 54 4.64 7.18 -9.73
C TYR A 54 5.06 7.08 -8.27
N GLU A 55 6.34 6.92 -7.99
CA GLU A 55 6.83 6.72 -6.63
C GLU A 55 7.84 7.78 -6.21
N MET A 56 7.62 8.32 -5.03
CA MET A 56 8.57 9.16 -4.29
C MET A 56 9.28 8.28 -3.27
N THR A 57 10.54 7.96 -3.54
CA THR A 57 11.29 6.97 -2.77
C THR A 57 12.37 7.64 -1.93
N GLY A 58 12.72 7.04 -0.81
CA GLY A 58 13.78 7.49 0.06
C GLY A 58 14.24 6.40 1.00
N VAL A 59 15.30 6.67 1.74
CA VAL A 59 15.83 5.77 2.77
C VAL A 59 15.94 6.54 4.07
N HIS A 60 15.46 5.94 5.14
CA HIS A 60 15.65 6.43 6.49
C HIS A 60 16.90 5.80 7.09
N PHE A 61 17.91 6.62 7.35
CA PHE A 61 19.14 6.20 8.01
C PHE A 61 19.09 6.51 9.51
N ALA A 62 19.66 5.63 10.33
CA ALA A 62 19.81 5.83 11.75
C ALA A 62 21.23 5.39 12.20
N PRO A 63 22.05 6.29 12.79
CA PRO A 63 21.83 7.71 13.01
C PRO A 63 21.69 8.52 11.70
N ASP A 64 21.15 9.72 11.81
CA ASP A 64 20.57 10.51 10.73
C ASP A 64 21.62 10.91 9.67
N LEU A 65 21.59 10.22 8.53
CA LEU A 65 22.27 10.62 7.31
C LEU A 65 21.28 11.38 6.43
N LYS A 66 21.60 12.62 6.05
CA LYS A 66 20.74 13.40 5.16
C LYS A 66 20.76 12.81 3.76
N ALA A 67 19.62 12.32 3.34
CA ALA A 67 19.38 11.79 2.01
C ALA A 67 18.15 12.44 1.39
N GLU A 68 18.23 12.75 0.11
CA GLU A 68 17.10 13.27 -0.67
C GLU A 68 16.27 12.12 -1.25
N ARG A 69 14.97 12.39 -1.41
CA ARG A 69 14.06 11.47 -2.08
C ARG A 69 14.26 11.52 -3.60
N VAL A 70 14.15 10.37 -4.22
CA VAL A 70 14.20 10.20 -5.66
C VAL A 70 12.81 9.84 -6.19
N ASN A 71 12.45 10.42 -7.33
CA ASN A 71 11.20 10.12 -8.00
C ASN A 71 11.44 9.06 -9.07
N THR A 72 10.63 8.00 -9.06
CA THR A 72 10.74 6.89 -10.01
C THR A 72 9.45 6.71 -10.81
N TYR A 73 9.60 6.36 -12.09
CA TYR A 73 8.51 6.32 -13.06
C TYR A 73 8.35 4.94 -13.72
N LYS A 74 9.27 4.01 -13.51
CA LYS A 74 9.24 2.68 -14.15
C LYS A 74 8.67 1.64 -13.17
N ASN A 75 7.44 1.87 -12.72
CA ASN A 75 6.80 1.04 -11.72
C ASN A 75 5.48 0.51 -12.27
N PHE A 76 5.42 -0.82 -12.44
CA PHE A 76 4.26 -1.51 -13.01
C PHE A 76 3.90 -2.72 -12.15
N ALA A 77 2.61 -3.01 -12.04
CA ALA A 77 2.15 -4.20 -11.35
C ALA A 77 1.05 -4.91 -12.13
N LEU A 78 1.05 -6.24 -12.06
CA LEU A 78 -0.08 -7.09 -12.43
C LEU A 78 -0.70 -7.60 -11.13
N LEU A 79 -1.98 -7.32 -10.92
CA LEU A 79 -2.67 -7.54 -9.65
C LEU A 79 -3.95 -8.35 -9.88
N TYR A 80 -4.20 -9.25 -8.96
CA TYR A 80 -5.46 -9.95 -8.86
C TYR A 80 -6.11 -9.61 -7.53
N THR A 81 -7.38 -9.21 -7.56
CA THR A 81 -8.18 -8.87 -6.38
C THR A 81 -9.39 -9.78 -6.30
N TYR A 82 -9.57 -10.37 -5.15
CA TYR A 82 -10.69 -11.23 -4.82
C TYR A 82 -11.49 -10.63 -3.68
N TYR A 83 -12.73 -10.24 -3.96
CA TYR A 83 -13.68 -9.79 -2.94
C TYR A 83 -14.63 -10.92 -2.57
N HIS A 84 -14.79 -11.14 -1.30
CA HIS A 84 -15.65 -12.17 -0.76
C HIS A 84 -16.51 -11.65 0.41
N ASN A 85 -17.73 -12.19 0.51
CA ASN A 85 -18.55 -12.02 1.69
C ASN A 85 -17.96 -12.84 2.85
N LEU A 86 -17.16 -12.23 3.70
CA LEU A 86 -16.67 -12.89 4.90
C LEU A 86 -17.84 -13.15 5.86
N TRP A 87 -18.11 -14.42 6.11
CA TRP A 87 -19.18 -14.88 7.03
C TRP A 87 -20.58 -14.36 6.68
N ASP A 88 -20.88 -14.10 5.40
CA ASP A 88 -22.12 -13.50 4.91
C ASP A 88 -22.52 -12.16 5.53
N VAL A 89 -21.62 -11.57 6.33
CA VAL A 89 -21.83 -10.31 7.07
C VAL A 89 -21.02 -9.16 6.49
N TRP A 90 -19.79 -9.43 6.06
CA TRP A 90 -18.84 -8.40 5.63
C TRP A 90 -18.55 -8.50 4.11
N SER A 91 -19.42 -7.89 3.30
CA SER A 91 -19.27 -7.79 1.85
C SER A 91 -18.21 -6.77 1.39
N TYR A 92 -17.42 -6.25 2.33
CA TYR A 92 -16.48 -5.14 2.10
C TYR A 92 -15.04 -5.58 2.05
N PHE A 93 -14.78 -6.86 2.20
CA PHE A 93 -13.43 -7.41 2.35
C PHE A 93 -12.92 -8.01 1.05
N GLY A 94 -11.68 -7.68 0.70
CA GLY A 94 -10.97 -8.27 -0.42
C GLY A 94 -9.54 -8.59 -0.08
N ILE A 95 -8.97 -9.50 -0.85
CA ILE A 95 -7.54 -9.80 -0.85
C ILE A 95 -6.99 -9.48 -2.23
N GLN A 96 -5.94 -8.67 -2.27
CA GLN A 96 -5.22 -8.34 -3.49
C GLN A 96 -3.78 -8.88 -3.40
N PHE A 97 -3.34 -9.54 -4.45
CA PHE A 97 -1.96 -9.98 -4.61
C PHE A 97 -1.53 -9.91 -6.06
N GLY A 98 -0.23 -10.02 -6.31
CA GLY A 98 0.28 -9.97 -7.68
C GLY A 98 1.78 -9.87 -7.75
N ALA A 99 2.27 -9.33 -8.86
CA ALA A 99 3.69 -9.07 -9.08
C ALA A 99 3.88 -7.60 -9.46
N LYS A 100 4.84 -6.94 -8.84
CA LYS A 100 5.19 -5.55 -9.08
C LYS A 100 6.67 -5.46 -9.47
N TYR A 101 6.95 -4.82 -10.59
CA TYR A 101 8.26 -4.35 -10.97
C TYR A 101 8.40 -2.90 -10.55
N CYS A 102 9.40 -2.56 -9.79
CA CYS A 102 9.58 -1.21 -9.27
C CYS A 102 11.03 -0.78 -9.20
N GLN A 103 11.22 0.54 -9.25
CA GLN A 103 12.49 1.20 -9.01
C GLN A 103 12.36 2.09 -7.79
N TYR A 104 13.39 2.10 -6.94
CA TYR A 104 13.46 2.99 -5.79
C TYR A 104 14.91 3.28 -5.43
N GLY A 105 15.13 4.36 -4.72
CA GLY A 105 16.48 4.79 -4.38
C GLY A 105 16.50 6.05 -3.53
N PHE A 106 17.66 6.65 -3.45
CA PHE A 106 17.91 7.90 -2.75
C PHE A 106 19.16 8.56 -3.31
N THR A 107 19.31 9.86 -3.03
CA THR A 107 20.51 10.64 -3.32
C THR A 107 21.08 11.15 -2.01
N SER A 108 22.37 10.93 -1.76
CA SER A 108 23.07 11.39 -0.55
C SER A 108 23.57 12.82 -0.73
N TYR A 109 23.43 13.64 0.30
CA TYR A 109 24.05 14.99 0.33
C TYR A 109 25.56 14.97 0.50
N TYR A 110 26.07 13.95 1.10
CA TYR A 110 27.50 13.79 1.28
C TYR A 110 28.00 12.96 0.10
N ASN A 111 28.84 13.53 -0.74
CA ASN A 111 29.49 12.90 -1.90
C ASN A 111 30.29 11.64 -1.48
N ILE A 112 29.60 10.73 -0.80
CA ILE A 112 30.13 9.43 -0.43
C ILE A 112 29.97 8.62 -1.71
N ASP A 113 31.07 8.49 -2.43
CA ASP A 113 31.16 7.69 -3.64
C ASP A 113 30.44 6.35 -3.44
N ASN A 114 29.47 6.05 -4.30
CA ASN A 114 28.68 4.83 -4.37
C ASN A 114 27.42 4.73 -3.47
N MET A 115 26.92 5.80 -2.86
CA MET A 115 25.65 5.76 -2.12
C MET A 115 24.44 6.23 -2.91
N ASP A 116 24.63 7.03 -3.97
CA ASP A 116 23.53 7.44 -4.84
C ASP A 116 23.12 6.25 -5.70
N GLN A 117 22.08 5.56 -5.27
CA GLN A 117 21.63 4.34 -5.95
C GLN A 117 20.16 4.38 -6.27
N THR A 118 19.85 3.95 -7.48
CA THR A 118 18.50 3.49 -7.84
C THR A 118 18.56 1.97 -8.00
N LEU A 119 17.70 1.31 -7.27
CA LEU A 119 17.56 -0.15 -7.25
C LEU A 119 16.33 -0.54 -8.04
N THR A 120 16.42 -1.64 -8.73
CA THR A 120 15.27 -2.28 -9.39
C THR A 120 14.91 -3.55 -8.62
N ALA A 121 13.65 -3.73 -8.33
CA ALA A 121 13.15 -4.89 -7.60
C ALA A 121 11.89 -5.49 -8.25
N VAL A 122 11.69 -6.77 -7.97
CA VAL A 122 10.42 -7.47 -8.19
C VAL A 122 9.82 -7.77 -6.83
N GLU A 123 8.57 -7.38 -6.63
CA GLU A 123 7.84 -7.50 -5.36
C GLU A 123 6.53 -8.25 -5.56
N ILE A 124 6.13 -8.94 -4.51
CA ILE A 124 4.82 -9.58 -4.37
C ILE A 124 4.08 -8.85 -3.26
N PRO A 125 3.17 -7.94 -3.57
CA PRO A 125 2.28 -7.34 -2.58
C PRO A 125 1.22 -8.36 -2.15
N LEU A 126 0.88 -8.36 -0.87
CA LEU A 126 -0.25 -9.07 -0.30
C LEU A 126 -1.05 -8.07 0.55
N VAL A 127 -2.20 -7.68 0.05
CA VAL A 127 -2.98 -6.56 0.58
C VAL A 127 -4.37 -7.02 0.93
N THR A 128 -4.82 -6.68 2.12
CA THR A 128 -6.23 -6.68 2.48
C THR A 128 -6.82 -5.35 2.04
N GLN A 129 -7.83 -5.40 1.19
CA GLN A 129 -8.51 -4.23 0.67
C GLN A 129 -9.93 -4.18 1.22
N LEU A 130 -10.25 -3.12 1.94
CA LEU A 130 -11.62 -2.83 2.37
C LEU A 130 -12.27 -1.91 1.33
N LYS A 131 -13.44 -2.32 0.80
CA LYS A 131 -14.17 -1.55 -0.20
C LYS A 131 -15.48 -0.99 0.36
N LEU A 132 -15.82 0.23 -0.06
CA LEU A 132 -17.12 0.84 0.16
C LEU A 132 -17.68 1.34 -1.16
N ASP A 133 -18.70 0.65 -1.68
CA ASP A 133 -19.37 1.03 -2.91
C ASP A 133 -20.41 2.14 -2.66
N VAL A 134 -20.23 3.28 -3.32
CA VAL A 134 -21.15 4.42 -3.26
C VAL A 134 -21.87 4.55 -4.61
N GLY A 135 -23.10 4.13 -4.65
CA GLY A 135 -23.86 4.05 -5.90
C GLY A 135 -23.35 2.96 -6.82
N ARG A 136 -23.51 3.19 -8.14
CA ARG A 136 -23.15 2.20 -9.16
C ARG A 136 -21.75 2.38 -9.74
N HIS A 137 -21.19 3.57 -9.60
CA HIS A 137 -20.00 3.98 -10.36
C HIS A 137 -18.80 4.32 -9.48
N LEU A 138 -18.96 4.44 -8.18
CA LEU A 138 -17.88 4.86 -7.29
C LEU A 138 -17.65 3.82 -6.20
N ARG A 139 -16.37 3.50 -5.97
CA ARG A 139 -15.89 2.63 -4.90
C ARG A 139 -14.77 3.35 -4.16
N PHE A 140 -14.83 3.41 -2.85
CA PHE A 140 -13.71 3.79 -2.01
C PHE A 140 -12.99 2.55 -1.50
N MET A 141 -11.68 2.66 -1.34
CA MET A 141 -10.81 1.56 -0.95
C MET A 141 -9.88 1.99 0.16
N LEU A 142 -9.64 1.09 1.10
CA LEU A 142 -8.62 1.21 2.13
C LEU A 142 -7.76 -0.06 2.08
N ASP A 143 -6.46 0.13 1.96
CA ASP A 143 -5.48 -0.93 1.72
C ASP A 143 -4.55 -1.05 2.92
N ILE A 144 -4.41 -2.26 3.44
CA ILE A 144 -3.47 -2.60 4.51
C ILE A 144 -2.87 -3.96 4.20
N GLY A 145 -1.55 -4.06 4.27
CA GLY A 145 -0.90 -5.33 3.99
C GLY A 145 0.60 -5.30 4.15
N GLY A 146 1.23 -6.24 3.48
CA GLY A 146 2.67 -6.37 3.41
C GLY A 146 3.14 -6.63 1.99
N PHE A 147 4.43 -6.61 1.82
CA PHE A 147 5.08 -7.01 0.58
C PHE A 147 6.37 -7.78 0.87
N GLY A 148 6.72 -8.64 -0.04
CA GLY A 148 8.04 -9.28 -0.09
C GLY A 148 8.61 -9.11 -1.49
N GLY A 149 9.93 -8.92 -1.60
CA GLY A 149 10.54 -8.67 -2.88
C GLY A 149 12.03 -9.02 -2.91
N TYR A 150 12.57 -8.93 -4.12
CA TYR A 150 13.96 -9.19 -4.39
C TYR A 150 14.55 -8.12 -5.31
N ARG A 151 15.67 -7.53 -4.90
CA ARG A 151 16.41 -6.51 -5.65
C ARG A 151 17.22 -7.19 -6.73
N ILE A 152 16.89 -6.91 -8.00
CA ILE A 152 17.44 -7.59 -9.16
C ILE A 152 18.57 -6.81 -9.83
N ASP A 153 18.53 -5.47 -9.75
CA ASP A 153 19.47 -4.59 -10.43
C ASP A 153 19.74 -3.31 -9.63
N THR A 154 20.87 -2.69 -9.89
CA THR A 154 21.30 -1.43 -9.28
C THR A 154 22.01 -0.55 -10.30
N THR A 155 21.87 0.77 -10.17
CA THR A 155 22.62 1.73 -10.99
C THR A 155 24.09 1.86 -10.60
N ASN A 156 24.51 1.22 -9.50
CA ASN A 156 25.92 1.18 -9.15
C ASN A 156 26.73 0.45 -10.24
N PRO A 157 27.77 1.08 -10.86
CA PRO A 157 28.58 0.44 -11.90
C PRO A 157 29.27 -0.85 -11.46
N LYS A 158 29.52 -1.03 -10.17
CA LYS A 158 30.11 -2.24 -9.60
C LYS A 158 29.09 -3.35 -9.32
N GLY A 159 27.78 -3.08 -9.54
CA GLY A 159 26.71 -3.99 -9.17
C GLY A 159 26.46 -4.03 -7.66
N PHE A 160 25.83 -5.10 -7.20
CA PHE A 160 25.64 -5.36 -5.77
C PHE A 160 26.96 -5.82 -5.13
N ASP A 161 27.26 -5.29 -3.95
CA ASP A 161 28.38 -5.76 -3.12
C ASP A 161 27.89 -6.75 -2.03
N GLU A 162 28.82 -7.28 -1.24
CA GLU A 162 28.53 -8.26 -0.19
C GLU A 162 27.65 -7.70 0.94
N PHE A 163 27.63 -6.38 1.11
CA PHE A 163 26.84 -5.69 2.13
C PHE A 163 25.47 -5.26 1.63
N ASP A 164 25.16 -5.40 0.35
CA ASP A 164 23.88 -5.03 -0.21
C ASP A 164 22.83 -6.11 0.08
N GLN A 165 21.82 -5.76 0.86
CA GLN A 165 20.71 -6.65 1.13
C GLN A 165 19.83 -6.77 -0.12
N ARG A 166 19.64 -7.99 -0.63
CA ARG A 166 18.85 -8.23 -1.85
C ARG A 166 17.39 -8.53 -1.57
N TRP A 167 17.08 -9.08 -0.39
CA TRP A 167 15.72 -9.31 0.03
C TRP A 167 15.13 -8.03 0.59
N ASP A 168 13.89 -7.75 0.20
CA ASP A 168 13.09 -6.64 0.74
C ASP A 168 11.75 -7.18 1.22
N TYR A 169 11.29 -6.71 2.35
CA TYR A 169 9.97 -7.01 2.88
C TYR A 169 9.55 -5.90 3.83
N GLY A 170 8.24 -5.73 3.95
CA GLY A 170 7.74 -4.65 4.80
C GLY A 170 6.23 -4.57 4.85
N ALA A 171 5.78 -3.46 5.41
CA ALA A 171 4.38 -3.13 5.50
C ALA A 171 3.99 -2.09 4.44
N LEU A 172 2.74 -2.14 4.02
CA LEU A 172 2.13 -1.14 3.16
C LEU A 172 0.74 -0.78 3.65
N GLY A 173 0.34 0.44 3.37
CA GLY A 173 -1.00 0.90 3.69
C GLY A 173 -1.34 2.16 2.93
N GLY A 174 -2.62 2.38 2.72
CA GLY A 174 -3.12 3.54 2.00
C GLY A 174 -4.58 3.42 1.66
N GLY A 175 -4.97 4.04 0.56
CA GLY A 175 -6.33 3.98 0.10
C GLY A 175 -6.54 4.77 -1.17
N GLY A 176 -7.76 4.73 -1.66
CA GLY A 176 -8.10 5.37 -2.91
C GLY A 176 -9.56 5.26 -3.26
N PHE A 177 -9.82 5.48 -4.52
CA PHE A 177 -11.16 5.29 -5.08
C PHE A 177 -11.07 4.65 -6.47
N ALA A 178 -12.15 3.98 -6.86
CA ALA A 178 -12.29 3.42 -8.19
C ALA A 178 -13.56 3.94 -8.87
N LEU A 179 -13.46 4.16 -10.18
CA LEU A 179 -14.59 4.41 -11.06
C LEU A 179 -14.95 3.11 -11.76
N LYS A 180 -16.20 2.68 -11.55
CA LYS A 180 -16.73 1.40 -12.05
C LYS A 180 -17.47 1.60 -13.36
N PHE A 181 -16.98 0.97 -14.42
CA PHE A 181 -17.58 0.93 -15.76
C PHE A 181 -17.63 -0.51 -16.25
N HIS A 182 -18.55 -1.30 -15.71
CA HIS A 182 -18.60 -2.74 -16.02
C HIS A 182 -18.33 -3.06 -17.48
N PRO A 183 -17.38 -3.96 -17.81
CA PRO A 183 -16.59 -4.81 -16.92
C PRO A 183 -15.26 -4.20 -16.41
N PHE A 184 -15.02 -2.91 -16.63
CA PHE A 184 -13.77 -2.25 -16.25
C PHE A 184 -13.93 -1.42 -14.99
N GLU A 185 -12.85 -1.32 -14.22
CA GLU A 185 -12.72 -0.41 -13.09
C GLU A 185 -11.40 0.37 -13.19
N LEU A 186 -11.47 1.67 -13.06
CA LEU A 186 -10.31 2.56 -13.05
C LEU A 186 -10.01 2.96 -11.60
N HIS A 187 -8.88 2.50 -11.07
CA HIS A 187 -8.46 2.69 -9.69
C HIS A 187 -7.45 3.84 -9.58
N PHE A 188 -7.63 4.67 -8.56
CA PHE A 188 -6.70 5.73 -8.14
C PHE A 188 -6.38 5.51 -6.67
N GLU A 189 -5.12 5.24 -6.37
CA GLU A 189 -4.69 4.86 -5.02
C GLU A 189 -3.44 5.64 -4.61
N VAL A 190 -3.35 5.95 -3.32
CA VAL A 190 -2.12 6.46 -2.70
C VAL A 190 -1.71 5.47 -1.63
N LEU A 191 -0.52 4.87 -1.80
CA LEU A 191 0.00 3.87 -0.90
C LEU A 191 1.35 4.33 -0.32
N TYR A 192 1.53 4.08 0.96
CA TYR A 192 2.81 4.23 1.63
C TYR A 192 3.37 2.84 1.95
N GLN A 193 4.63 2.60 1.56
CA GLN A 193 5.36 1.38 1.83
C GLN A 193 6.56 1.70 2.73
N TYR A 194 6.77 0.86 3.72
CA TYR A 194 7.91 0.94 4.62
C TYR A 194 8.60 -0.42 4.71
N SER A 195 9.86 -0.48 4.29
CA SER A 195 10.66 -1.71 4.36
C SER A 195 11.13 -1.94 5.79
N LEU A 196 10.97 -3.17 6.26
CA LEU A 196 11.52 -3.66 7.52
C LEU A 196 12.90 -4.29 7.31
N ALA A 197 13.23 -4.63 6.06
CA ALA A 197 14.55 -5.06 5.66
C ALA A 197 15.47 -3.85 5.44
N PHE A 198 16.71 -3.98 5.84
CA PHE A 198 17.74 -2.97 5.57
C PHE A 198 18.04 -2.89 4.07
N LEU A 199 18.45 -1.71 3.62
CA LEU A 199 19.02 -1.56 2.29
C LEU A 199 20.45 -2.11 2.27
N TYR A 200 21.22 -1.78 3.29
CA TYR A 200 22.61 -2.18 3.47
C TYR A 200 22.81 -2.90 4.79
N HIS A 201 23.71 -3.87 4.81
CA HIS A 201 24.17 -4.47 6.05
C HIS A 201 24.83 -3.41 6.93
N PRO A 202 24.63 -3.42 8.27
CA PRO A 202 25.20 -2.43 9.19
C PRO A 202 26.74 -2.30 9.13
N GLU A 203 27.43 -3.32 8.63
CA GLU A 203 28.89 -3.34 8.49
C GLU A 203 29.41 -2.69 7.21
N LYS A 204 28.54 -2.23 6.28
CA LYS A 204 28.93 -1.66 4.99
C LYS A 204 29.78 -0.41 5.12
N LEU A 205 29.43 0.45 6.08
CA LEU A 205 30.24 1.58 6.50
C LEU A 205 30.66 1.36 7.94
N SER A 206 31.80 1.93 8.35
CA SER A 206 32.21 1.85 9.74
C SER A 206 31.04 2.26 10.66
N THR A 207 30.88 1.58 11.77
CA THR A 207 29.81 1.77 12.78
C THR A 207 29.68 3.23 13.28
N GLU A 208 30.61 4.11 12.90
CA GLU A 208 30.61 5.52 13.23
C GLU A 208 29.61 6.35 12.42
N TRP A 209 29.14 5.86 11.25
CA TRP A 209 28.34 6.65 10.33
C TRP A 209 26.84 6.32 10.39
N TRP A 210 26.46 5.04 10.34
CA TRP A 210 25.07 4.60 10.41
C TRP A 210 24.95 3.09 10.61
N LEU A 211 23.91 2.68 11.33
CA LEU A 211 23.66 1.28 11.65
C LEU A 211 22.52 0.70 10.81
N TYR A 212 21.54 1.52 10.45
CA TYR A 212 20.31 1.05 9.81
C TYR A 212 19.92 1.92 8.62
N SER A 213 19.36 1.28 7.59
CA SER A 213 18.93 1.93 6.35
C SER A 213 17.60 1.33 5.89
N TYR A 214 16.50 2.00 6.23
CA TYR A 214 15.14 1.51 5.90
C TYR A 214 14.57 2.26 4.70
N PRO A 215 14.35 1.58 3.55
CA PRO A 215 13.66 2.16 2.41
C PRO A 215 12.21 2.50 2.77
N ASN A 216 11.73 3.63 2.23
CA ASN A 216 10.34 4.00 2.31
C ASN A 216 9.88 4.64 0.99
N ARG A 217 8.61 4.45 0.64
CA ARG A 217 8.07 4.88 -0.63
C ARG A 217 6.64 5.39 -0.46
N LEU A 218 6.35 6.53 -1.09
CA LEU A 218 4.99 7.02 -1.28
C LEU A 218 4.66 6.88 -2.76
N SER A 219 3.63 6.10 -3.08
CA SER A 219 3.22 5.81 -4.45
C SER A 219 1.86 6.39 -4.77
N PHE A 220 1.76 7.01 -5.96
CA PHE A 220 0.52 7.45 -6.58
C PHE A 220 0.24 6.49 -7.73
N ASN A 221 -0.86 5.79 -7.65
CA ASN A 221 -1.16 4.65 -8.49
C ASN A 221 -2.38 4.92 -9.36
N VAL A 222 -2.29 4.51 -10.62
CA VAL A 222 -3.43 4.42 -11.54
C VAL A 222 -3.49 3.01 -12.07
N GLY A 223 -4.62 2.34 -11.89
CA GLY A 223 -4.83 0.95 -12.30
C GLY A 223 -6.07 0.78 -13.14
N LEU A 224 -5.99 -0.08 -14.13
CA LEU A 224 -7.14 -0.56 -14.90
C LEU A 224 -7.37 -2.03 -14.55
N HIS A 225 -8.55 -2.33 -14.03
CA HIS A 225 -8.96 -3.65 -13.60
C HIS A 225 -10.13 -4.13 -14.45
N PHE A 226 -10.11 -5.42 -14.77
CA PHE A 226 -11.19 -6.12 -15.46
C PHE A 226 -11.91 -7.03 -14.47
N ASN A 227 -13.22 -6.88 -14.37
CA ASN A 227 -14.09 -7.69 -13.54
C ASN A 227 -14.62 -8.85 -14.38
N PHE A 228 -14.46 -10.10 -13.89
CA PHE A 228 -14.83 -11.32 -14.61
C PHE A 228 -16.25 -11.81 -14.31
N ASP A 229 -16.97 -11.15 -13.39
CA ASP A 229 -18.30 -11.57 -12.92
C ASP A 229 -19.43 -11.14 -13.85
#